data_f651ae34aae9ac434471571d7055ddf0
#
_entry.id   f651ae34aae9ac434471571d7055ddf0
#
_cell.length_a   1.000
_cell.length_b   1.000
_cell.length_c   1.000
_cell.angle_alpha   90.00
_cell.angle_beta   90.00
_cell.angle_gamma   90.00
#
_symmetry.space_group_name_H-M   'P 1'
#
loop_
_entity.id
_entity.type
_entity.pdbx_description
1 polymer ?
#
loop_
_entity_poly.entity_id
_entity_poly.type
_entity_poly.pdbx_seq_one_letter_code
_entity_poly.pdbx_strand_id
1 'polypeptide(L)'
;MQRVDLACFPTPYFLVDEARLRRNLSRLKEVSDRTGCRILLAQKAFSMYSVYPIMREYLAGSTASGLYEARLGHEHFGGETHVFSPAYREEEFEQILQFADHMVFNSPAQLRRYALRAKAAGKSVGLRINPEHSTQEGHAIYDPCAPGSRLGTTLSNFDESLLPLLDGLHFHTLCEQNSDDLEATAKAFEERFGKYLHQLHWLNFGGGHHITRPDYDIPRLISVIEHFRDRYDVQIYLEPGEATVYHAGFLVSSV
;
A
#
# COMPACT_ATOMS: atom_id res chain seq x y z
N MET A 1 4.79 -10.56 32.24
CA MET A 1 3.49 -10.30 31.56
C MET A 1 2.46 -10.02 32.65
N GLN A 2 1.94 -8.79 32.70
CA GLN A 2 0.72 -8.54 33.52
C GLN A 2 -0.40 -9.40 32.93
N ARG A 3 -1.10 -10.12 33.79
CA ARG A 3 -2.32 -10.85 33.40
C ARG A 3 -3.38 -9.82 33.05
N VAL A 4 -3.78 -9.78 31.79
CA VAL A 4 -4.94 -8.98 31.35
C VAL A 4 -6.20 -9.74 31.86
N ASP A 5 -7.04 -9.06 32.62
CA ASP A 5 -8.34 -9.61 32.99
C ASP A 5 -9.27 -9.48 31.78
N LEU A 6 -9.50 -10.59 31.07
CA LEU A 6 -10.37 -10.65 29.91
C LEU A 6 -11.84 -10.50 30.20
N ALA A 7 -12.24 -10.58 31.49
CA ALA A 7 -13.64 -10.40 31.92
C ALA A 7 -14.05 -8.93 32.13
N CYS A 8 -13.13 -7.97 31.93
CA CYS A 8 -13.39 -6.54 32.13
C CYS A 8 -14.45 -5.95 31.18
N PHE A 9 -14.71 -6.60 30.06
CA PHE A 9 -15.63 -6.09 29.04
C PHE A 9 -16.64 -7.16 28.61
N PRO A 10 -17.87 -6.76 28.24
CA PRO A 10 -18.82 -7.69 27.63
C PRO A 10 -18.27 -8.28 26.33
N THR A 11 -18.36 -9.59 26.17
CA THR A 11 -17.98 -10.29 24.94
C THR A 11 -19.12 -10.23 23.89
N PRO A 12 -18.81 -10.34 22.58
CA PRO A 12 -17.47 -10.42 21.98
C PRO A 12 -16.80 -9.05 21.82
N TYR A 13 -15.46 -9.00 21.85
CA TYR A 13 -14.69 -7.79 21.55
C TYR A 13 -13.33 -8.12 20.91
N PHE A 14 -12.79 -7.15 20.17
CA PHE A 14 -11.42 -7.22 19.68
C PHE A 14 -10.46 -6.58 20.69
N LEU A 15 -9.37 -7.26 20.98
CA LEU A 15 -8.29 -6.79 21.83
C LEU A 15 -7.03 -6.62 21.00
N VAL A 16 -6.38 -5.46 21.10
CA VAL A 16 -5.05 -5.23 20.50
C VAL A 16 -4.03 -5.12 21.63
N ASP A 17 -2.96 -5.93 21.52
CA ASP A 17 -1.78 -5.86 22.40
C ASP A 17 -0.84 -4.77 21.89
N GLU A 18 -0.79 -3.64 22.58
CA GLU A 18 0.04 -2.49 22.18
C GLU A 18 1.53 -2.84 22.10
N ALA A 19 2.04 -3.67 23.02
CA ALA A 19 3.46 -4.03 22.99
C ALA A 19 3.82 -4.86 21.76
N ARG A 20 2.91 -5.73 21.31
CA ARG A 20 3.08 -6.49 20.06
C ARG A 20 2.94 -5.59 18.82
N LEU A 21 1.95 -4.69 18.84
CA LEU A 21 1.77 -3.69 17.79
C LEU A 21 3.05 -2.84 17.62
N ARG A 22 3.57 -2.28 18.70
CA ARG A 22 4.80 -1.47 18.66
C ARG A 22 6.02 -2.26 18.17
N ARG A 23 6.15 -3.55 18.50
CA ARG A 23 7.23 -4.40 17.94
C ARG A 23 7.13 -4.54 16.42
N ASN A 24 5.93 -4.78 15.91
CA ASN A 24 5.72 -4.86 14.46
C ASN A 24 6.05 -3.53 13.79
N LEU A 25 5.53 -2.44 14.34
CA LEU A 25 5.76 -1.08 13.80
C LEU A 25 7.24 -0.68 13.85
N SER A 26 7.96 -1.05 14.91
CA SER A 26 9.41 -0.80 15.01
C SER A 26 10.19 -1.52 13.90
N ARG A 27 9.77 -2.74 13.53
CA ARG A 27 10.39 -3.48 12.42
C ARG A 27 10.14 -2.81 11.06
N LEU A 28 8.93 -2.29 10.85
CA LEU A 28 8.61 -1.52 9.65
C LEU A 28 9.43 -0.21 9.61
N LYS A 29 9.50 0.48 10.74
CA LYS A 29 10.27 1.71 10.84
C LYS A 29 11.78 1.49 10.59
N GLU A 30 12.35 0.38 11.04
CA GLU A 30 13.73 0.02 10.73
C GLU A 30 14.00 -0.04 9.23
N VAL A 31 13.07 -0.63 8.45
CA VAL A 31 13.17 -0.64 6.98
C VAL A 31 13.13 0.78 6.42
N SER A 32 12.18 1.60 6.87
CA SER A 32 12.07 2.99 6.43
C SER A 32 13.32 3.80 6.76
N ASP A 33 13.84 3.69 7.99
CA ASP A 33 15.00 4.45 8.46
C ASP A 33 16.28 4.08 7.68
N ARG A 34 16.41 2.80 7.27
CA ARG A 34 17.57 2.33 6.49
C ARG A 34 17.52 2.70 5.02
N THR A 35 16.34 2.73 4.44
CA THR A 35 16.19 2.87 2.98
C THR A 35 15.64 4.23 2.54
N GLY A 36 15.07 5.00 3.46
CA GLY A 36 14.31 6.21 3.13
C GLY A 36 12.95 5.93 2.48
N CYS A 37 12.52 4.67 2.37
CA CYS A 37 11.18 4.37 1.86
C CYS A 37 10.08 4.84 2.83
N ARG A 38 8.91 5.13 2.30
CA ARG A 38 7.73 5.50 3.09
C ARG A 38 6.77 4.32 3.17
N ILE A 39 6.41 3.94 4.38
CA ILE A 39 5.48 2.85 4.63
C ILE A 39 4.14 3.43 5.07
N LEU A 40 3.07 2.98 4.42
CA LEU A 40 1.68 3.41 4.63
C LEU A 40 0.86 2.26 5.19
N LEU A 41 -0.06 2.55 6.11
CA LEU A 41 -1.03 1.55 6.56
C LEU A 41 -2.08 1.28 5.48
N ALA A 42 -2.24 0.03 5.04
CA ALA A 42 -3.39 -0.36 4.22
C ALA A 42 -4.65 -0.54 5.08
N GLN A 43 -5.52 0.48 5.10
CA GLN A 43 -6.71 0.52 5.94
C GLN A 43 -7.71 -0.62 5.65
N LYS A 44 -7.79 -1.09 4.40
CA LYS A 44 -8.63 -2.25 4.02
C LYS A 44 -8.35 -3.52 4.83
N ALA A 45 -7.11 -3.66 5.33
CA ALA A 45 -6.71 -4.81 6.14
C ALA A 45 -6.86 -4.52 7.64
N PHE A 46 -6.68 -3.27 8.05
CA PHE A 46 -6.80 -2.88 9.46
C PHE A 46 -7.19 -1.40 9.59
N SER A 47 -8.34 -1.14 10.20
CA SER A 47 -8.89 0.21 10.36
C SER A 47 -9.39 0.53 11.77
N MET A 48 -8.80 -0.10 12.78
CA MET A 48 -9.09 0.24 14.20
C MET A 48 -8.43 1.59 14.53
N TYR A 49 -9.12 2.68 14.21
CA TYR A 49 -8.60 4.04 14.30
C TYR A 49 -8.18 4.49 15.71
N SER A 50 -8.66 3.82 16.76
CA SER A 50 -8.24 4.11 18.14
C SER A 50 -6.74 3.88 18.39
N VAL A 51 -6.06 3.06 17.57
CA VAL A 51 -4.60 2.83 17.66
C VAL A 51 -3.80 3.61 16.61
N TYR A 52 -4.44 4.40 15.76
CA TYR A 52 -3.75 5.24 14.77
C TYR A 52 -2.76 6.23 15.40
N PRO A 53 -3.02 6.85 16.55
CA PRO A 53 -2.03 7.69 17.22
C PRO A 53 -0.71 6.98 17.51
N ILE A 54 -0.75 5.66 17.80
CA ILE A 54 0.45 4.84 17.98
C ILE A 54 1.12 4.57 16.63
N MET A 55 0.33 4.19 15.62
CA MET A 55 0.85 3.78 14.31
C MET A 55 1.55 4.93 13.57
N ARG A 56 1.03 6.15 13.66
CA ARG A 56 1.63 7.34 13.04
C ARG A 56 3.00 7.75 13.61
N GLU A 57 3.40 7.22 14.75
CA GLU A 57 4.76 7.40 15.28
C GLU A 57 5.80 6.66 14.43
N TYR A 58 5.37 5.69 13.62
CA TYR A 58 6.22 4.75 12.88
C TYR A 58 6.00 4.79 11.36
N LEU A 59 4.79 5.11 10.91
CA LEU A 59 4.39 5.04 9.52
C LEU A 59 4.16 6.44 8.94
N ALA A 60 4.39 6.61 7.64
CA ALA A 60 4.31 7.90 6.96
C ALA A 60 2.87 8.37 6.70
N GLY A 61 1.90 7.45 6.72
CA GLY A 61 0.52 7.75 6.42
C GLY A 61 -0.32 6.49 6.23
N SER A 62 -1.40 6.61 5.47
CA SER A 62 -2.31 5.51 5.19
C SER A 62 -2.68 5.42 3.70
N THR A 63 -3.12 4.23 3.28
CA THR A 63 -3.71 4.04 1.94
C THR A 63 -5.17 3.61 2.06
N ALA A 64 -5.99 4.13 1.15
CA ALA A 64 -7.44 4.02 1.14
C ALA A 64 -7.95 3.44 -0.18
N SER A 65 -9.04 2.66 -0.10
CA SER A 65 -9.71 2.04 -1.25
C SER A 65 -10.92 2.86 -1.74
N GLY A 66 -11.25 3.95 -1.06
CA GLY A 66 -12.38 4.83 -1.41
C GLY A 66 -12.58 5.96 -0.40
N LEU A 67 -13.70 6.68 -0.53
CA LEU A 67 -14.00 7.90 0.20
C LEU A 67 -13.91 7.75 1.73
N TYR A 68 -14.53 6.72 2.28
CA TYR A 68 -14.64 6.58 3.75
C TYR A 68 -13.28 6.26 4.40
N GLU A 69 -12.46 5.42 3.75
CA GLU A 69 -11.10 5.15 4.22
C GLU A 69 -10.20 6.38 4.03
N ALA A 70 -10.34 7.12 2.91
CA ALA A 70 -9.59 8.35 2.68
C ALA A 70 -9.88 9.39 3.78
N ARG A 71 -11.15 9.58 4.10
CA ARG A 71 -11.58 10.46 5.18
C ARG A 71 -11.06 9.98 6.54
N LEU A 72 -11.18 8.68 6.84
CA LEU A 72 -10.71 8.10 8.08
C LEU A 72 -9.19 8.30 8.26
N GLY A 73 -8.41 8.04 7.21
CA GLY A 73 -6.96 8.25 7.21
C GLY A 73 -6.60 9.72 7.46
N HIS A 74 -7.21 10.63 6.71
CA HIS A 74 -6.97 12.06 6.82
C HIS A 74 -7.33 12.61 8.22
N GLU A 75 -8.51 12.28 8.75
CA GLU A 75 -9.02 12.83 10.01
C GLU A 75 -8.36 12.21 11.25
N HIS A 76 -7.98 10.92 11.21
CA HIS A 76 -7.54 10.18 12.40
C HIS A 76 -6.09 9.69 12.35
N PHE A 77 -5.57 9.36 11.16
CA PHE A 77 -4.19 8.91 11.04
C PHE A 77 -3.24 10.11 10.90
N GLY A 78 -3.53 11.00 9.96
CA GLY A 78 -2.63 12.08 9.56
C GLY A 78 -1.48 11.56 8.68
N GLY A 79 -0.51 12.45 8.35
CA GLY A 79 0.50 12.13 7.35
C GLY A 79 -0.08 12.05 5.95
N GLU A 80 0.53 11.27 5.06
CA GLU A 80 0.06 11.13 3.68
C GLU A 80 -1.15 10.20 3.58
N THR A 81 -2.12 10.57 2.76
CA THR A 81 -3.27 9.74 2.41
C THR A 81 -3.21 9.40 0.91
N HIS A 82 -2.89 8.15 0.60
CA HIS A 82 -2.89 7.64 -0.76
C HIS A 82 -4.23 6.96 -1.06
N VAL A 83 -4.77 7.19 -2.25
CA VAL A 83 -6.05 6.57 -2.63
C VAL A 83 -5.90 5.81 -3.93
N PHE A 84 -6.24 4.52 -3.90
CA PHE A 84 -6.40 3.69 -5.08
C PHE A 84 -7.78 3.04 -5.09
N SER A 85 -8.52 3.24 -6.17
CA SER A 85 -9.76 2.49 -6.43
C SER A 85 -9.77 1.96 -7.86
N PRO A 86 -10.15 0.67 -8.07
CA PRO A 86 -10.31 0.15 -9.43
C PRO A 86 -11.41 0.87 -10.21
N ALA A 87 -12.37 1.49 -9.51
CA ALA A 87 -13.44 2.28 -10.11
C ALA A 87 -13.84 3.43 -9.17
N TYR A 88 -13.49 4.65 -9.55
CA TYR A 88 -13.95 5.85 -8.83
C TYR A 88 -15.39 6.20 -9.23
N ARG A 89 -16.22 6.48 -8.23
CA ARG A 89 -17.55 7.03 -8.44
C ARG A 89 -17.45 8.55 -8.65
N GLU A 90 -18.15 9.05 -9.68
CA GLU A 90 -18.09 10.47 -10.02
C GLU A 90 -18.57 11.37 -8.88
N GLU A 91 -19.60 10.93 -8.17
CA GLU A 91 -20.21 11.65 -7.06
C GLU A 91 -19.30 11.77 -5.83
N GLU A 92 -18.35 10.86 -5.69
CA GLU A 92 -17.41 10.82 -4.55
C GLU A 92 -16.05 11.47 -4.89
N PHE A 93 -15.74 11.65 -6.17
CA PHE A 93 -14.40 12.02 -6.62
C PHE A 93 -13.91 13.33 -6.01
N GLU A 94 -14.73 14.39 -6.05
CA GLU A 94 -14.36 15.69 -5.47
C GLU A 94 -14.21 15.65 -3.94
N GLN A 95 -14.96 14.78 -3.27
CA GLN A 95 -14.81 14.58 -1.84
C GLN A 95 -13.52 13.83 -1.51
N ILE A 96 -13.15 12.82 -2.32
CA ILE A 96 -11.87 12.09 -2.15
C ILE A 96 -10.69 13.05 -2.31
N LEU A 97 -10.74 13.98 -3.27
CA LEU A 97 -9.69 14.98 -3.48
C LEU A 97 -9.44 15.87 -2.24
N GLN A 98 -10.44 16.08 -1.37
CA GLN A 98 -10.26 16.86 -0.15
C GLN A 98 -9.36 16.15 0.87
N PHE A 99 -9.32 14.82 0.84
CA PHE A 99 -8.62 14.00 1.82
C PHE A 99 -7.32 13.38 1.30
N ALA A 100 -7.21 13.19 -0.02
CA ALA A 100 -6.09 12.51 -0.65
C ALA A 100 -4.89 13.45 -0.87
N ASP A 101 -3.67 12.90 -0.77
CA ASP A 101 -2.43 13.51 -1.24
C ASP A 101 -1.99 12.88 -2.56
N HIS A 102 -2.15 11.57 -2.70
CA HIS A 102 -1.86 10.81 -3.92
C HIS A 102 -3.11 10.12 -4.45
N MET A 103 -3.36 10.27 -5.75
CA MET A 103 -4.46 9.62 -6.47
C MET A 103 -3.92 8.62 -7.47
N VAL A 104 -4.19 7.34 -7.26
CA VAL A 104 -3.75 6.28 -8.17
C VAL A 104 -4.93 5.77 -8.99
N PHE A 105 -4.78 5.83 -10.32
CA PHE A 105 -5.79 5.37 -11.26
C PHE A 105 -5.49 3.96 -11.76
N ASN A 106 -6.54 3.21 -12.08
CA ASN A 106 -6.43 1.80 -12.46
C ASN A 106 -6.18 1.61 -13.96
N SER A 107 -6.51 2.60 -14.78
CA SER A 107 -6.46 2.47 -16.24
C SER A 107 -6.20 3.80 -16.94
N PRO A 108 -5.72 3.79 -18.19
CA PRO A 108 -5.61 4.99 -19.03
C PRO A 108 -6.92 5.76 -19.18
N ALA A 109 -8.05 5.05 -19.21
CA ALA A 109 -9.37 5.69 -19.30
C ALA A 109 -9.70 6.53 -18.05
N GLN A 110 -9.44 5.98 -16.86
CA GLN A 110 -9.58 6.74 -15.61
C GLN A 110 -8.59 7.92 -15.55
N LEU A 111 -7.34 7.69 -15.94
CA LEU A 111 -6.32 8.73 -15.95
C LEU A 111 -6.74 9.91 -16.84
N ARG A 112 -7.21 9.66 -18.08
CA ARG A 112 -7.74 10.72 -18.96
C ARG A 112 -8.92 11.47 -18.35
N ARG A 113 -9.80 10.78 -17.62
CA ARG A 113 -11.00 11.38 -17.06
C ARG A 113 -10.69 12.26 -15.84
N TYR A 114 -9.77 11.85 -14.99
CA TYR A 114 -9.64 12.41 -13.64
C TYR A 114 -8.31 13.12 -13.35
N ALA A 115 -7.23 12.83 -14.10
CA ALA A 115 -5.89 13.31 -13.74
C ALA A 115 -5.78 14.84 -13.69
N LEU A 116 -6.36 15.54 -14.66
CA LEU A 116 -6.30 17.01 -14.69
C LEU A 116 -7.04 17.63 -13.50
N ARG A 117 -8.16 17.04 -13.07
CA ARG A 117 -8.88 17.48 -11.88
C ARG A 117 -8.07 17.24 -10.60
N ALA A 118 -7.45 16.08 -10.49
CA ALA A 118 -6.57 15.76 -9.37
C ALA A 118 -5.36 16.71 -9.30
N LYS A 119 -4.70 16.94 -10.44
CA LYS A 119 -3.58 17.90 -10.51
C LYS A 119 -4.01 19.34 -10.22
N ALA A 120 -5.15 19.79 -10.70
CA ALA A 120 -5.69 21.11 -10.38
C ALA A 120 -5.99 21.29 -8.88
N ALA A 121 -6.31 20.19 -8.19
CA ALA A 121 -6.44 20.15 -6.73
C ALA A 121 -5.09 19.96 -5.99
N GLY A 122 -3.95 20.01 -6.69
CA GLY A 122 -2.63 19.88 -6.13
C GLY A 122 -2.26 18.44 -5.70
N LYS A 123 -2.92 17.43 -6.25
CA LYS A 123 -2.67 16.02 -5.87
C LYS A 123 -1.62 15.39 -6.78
N SER A 124 -0.80 14.52 -6.18
CA SER A 124 0.10 13.65 -6.91
C SER A 124 -0.68 12.53 -7.62
N VAL A 125 -0.36 12.29 -8.89
CA VAL A 125 -1.11 11.39 -9.76
C VAL A 125 -0.29 10.18 -10.15
N GLY A 126 -0.84 8.98 -9.95
CA GLY A 126 -0.23 7.73 -10.35
C GLY A 126 -1.12 6.83 -11.17
N LEU A 127 -0.48 5.86 -11.79
CA LEU A 127 -1.16 4.78 -12.51
C LEU A 127 -0.76 3.43 -11.90
N ARG A 128 -1.76 2.63 -11.53
CA ARG A 128 -1.51 1.23 -11.21
C ARG A 128 -1.23 0.46 -12.49
N ILE A 129 -0.11 -0.24 -12.50
CA ILE A 129 0.27 -1.11 -13.60
C ILE A 129 0.20 -2.57 -13.18
N ASN A 130 0.03 -3.46 -14.16
CA ASN A 130 0.08 -4.90 -13.98
C ASN A 130 1.31 -5.43 -14.72
N PRO A 131 2.34 -5.94 -14.00
CA PRO A 131 3.52 -6.50 -14.63
C PRO A 131 3.28 -7.84 -15.32
N GLU A 132 2.04 -8.39 -15.27
CA GLU A 132 1.67 -9.68 -15.86
C GLU A 132 2.62 -10.81 -15.42
N HIS A 133 3.04 -10.74 -14.17
CA HIS A 133 3.88 -11.73 -13.51
C HIS A 133 3.34 -11.97 -12.10
N SER A 134 3.16 -13.22 -11.74
CA SER A 134 2.67 -13.63 -10.42
C SER A 134 3.55 -14.72 -9.84
N THR A 135 3.73 -14.65 -8.53
CA THR A 135 4.34 -15.69 -7.69
C THR A 135 3.30 -16.31 -6.76
N GLN A 136 2.00 -16.00 -6.96
CA GLN A 136 0.93 -16.56 -6.13
C GLN A 136 0.77 -18.06 -6.34
N GLU A 137 0.92 -18.82 -5.26
CA GLU A 137 0.60 -20.25 -5.21
C GLU A 137 -0.79 -20.42 -4.56
N GLY A 138 -1.70 -21.10 -5.23
CA GLY A 138 -3.03 -21.38 -4.67
C GLY A 138 -4.18 -20.82 -5.50
N HIS A 139 -5.13 -20.15 -4.86
CA HIS A 139 -6.36 -19.71 -5.55
C HIS A 139 -6.12 -18.46 -6.41
N ALA A 140 -6.37 -18.59 -7.72
CA ALA A 140 -6.27 -17.49 -8.69
C ALA A 140 -7.09 -16.24 -8.31
N ILE A 141 -8.09 -16.36 -7.44
CA ILE A 141 -8.90 -15.24 -6.95
C ILE A 141 -8.08 -14.21 -6.16
N TYR A 142 -6.98 -14.63 -5.56
CA TYR A 142 -6.07 -13.75 -4.79
C TYR A 142 -4.89 -13.24 -5.62
N ASP A 143 -4.79 -13.68 -6.89
CA ASP A 143 -3.74 -13.25 -7.79
C ASP A 143 -4.15 -12.00 -8.56
N PRO A 144 -3.60 -10.81 -8.23
CA PRO A 144 -3.92 -9.57 -8.92
C PRO A 144 -3.33 -9.51 -10.33
N CYS A 145 -2.43 -10.41 -10.67
CA CYS A 145 -1.76 -10.49 -11.98
C CYS A 145 -2.21 -11.70 -12.82
N ALA A 146 -3.25 -12.44 -12.36
CA ALA A 146 -3.81 -13.55 -13.13
C ALA A 146 -4.28 -13.10 -14.52
N PRO A 147 -4.23 -13.98 -15.53
CA PRO A 147 -4.77 -13.69 -16.86
C PRO A 147 -6.22 -13.20 -16.78
N GLY A 148 -6.51 -12.07 -17.42
CA GLY A 148 -7.84 -11.44 -17.38
C GLY A 148 -8.12 -10.61 -16.12
N SER A 149 -7.15 -10.39 -15.24
CA SER A 149 -7.31 -9.48 -14.11
C SER A 149 -7.66 -8.08 -14.59
N ARG A 150 -8.64 -7.45 -13.93
CA ARG A 150 -9.01 -6.05 -14.16
C ARG A 150 -8.14 -5.05 -13.40
N LEU A 151 -7.18 -5.51 -12.60
CA LEU A 151 -6.40 -4.68 -11.69
C LEU A 151 -5.09 -4.25 -12.36
N GLY A 152 -4.98 -2.95 -12.57
CA GLY A 152 -3.80 -2.32 -13.17
C GLY A 152 -3.77 -2.38 -14.69
N THR A 153 -2.93 -1.54 -15.26
CA THR A 153 -2.71 -1.40 -16.71
C THR A 153 -1.57 -2.31 -17.15
N THR A 154 -1.82 -3.21 -18.08
CA THR A 154 -0.78 -4.05 -18.71
C THR A 154 0.07 -3.21 -19.67
N LEU A 155 1.26 -3.72 -20.04
CA LEU A 155 2.14 -3.01 -20.99
C LEU A 155 1.45 -2.76 -22.34
N SER A 156 0.65 -3.73 -22.82
CA SER A 156 -0.10 -3.59 -24.08
C SER A 156 -1.18 -2.51 -24.05
N ASN A 157 -1.67 -2.18 -22.85
CA ASN A 157 -2.68 -1.14 -22.65
C ASN A 157 -2.09 0.18 -22.14
N PHE A 158 -0.78 0.22 -21.90
CA PHE A 158 -0.12 1.42 -21.41
C PHE A 158 -0.01 2.47 -22.52
N ASP A 159 -0.48 3.68 -22.25
CA ASP A 159 -0.44 4.79 -23.21
C ASP A 159 0.65 5.80 -22.80
N GLU A 160 1.77 5.74 -23.50
CA GLU A 160 2.92 6.60 -23.24
C GLU A 160 2.60 8.10 -23.38
N SER A 161 1.56 8.46 -24.15
CA SER A 161 1.14 9.86 -24.28
C SER A 161 0.61 10.48 -22.99
N LEU A 162 0.27 9.64 -22.01
CA LEU A 162 -0.23 10.05 -20.70
C LEU A 162 0.87 10.24 -19.64
N LEU A 163 2.12 9.90 -19.96
CA LEU A 163 3.26 10.09 -19.05
C LEU A 163 3.35 11.49 -18.44
N PRO A 164 3.12 12.59 -19.20
CA PRO A 164 3.16 13.95 -18.62
C PRO A 164 2.10 14.21 -17.53
N LEU A 165 1.11 13.35 -17.39
CA LEU A 165 0.10 13.43 -16.33
C LEU A 165 0.51 12.68 -15.07
N LEU A 166 1.53 11.83 -15.15
CA LEU A 166 1.94 10.95 -14.06
C LEU A 166 3.06 11.57 -13.21
N ASP A 167 2.96 11.39 -11.92
CA ASP A 167 4.03 11.63 -10.96
C ASP A 167 4.65 10.33 -10.47
N GLY A 168 3.95 9.19 -10.62
CA GLY A 168 4.48 7.90 -10.21
C GLY A 168 3.71 6.70 -10.76
N LEU A 169 4.26 5.51 -10.50
CA LEU A 169 3.64 4.23 -10.78
C LEU A 169 3.40 3.44 -9.49
N HIS A 170 2.40 2.59 -9.55
CA HIS A 170 2.03 1.69 -8.47
C HIS A 170 1.83 0.28 -9.03
N PHE A 171 2.35 -0.74 -8.36
CA PHE A 171 1.94 -2.11 -8.59
C PHE A 171 1.62 -2.79 -7.27
N HIS A 172 0.73 -3.78 -7.30
CA HIS A 172 0.35 -4.57 -6.14
C HIS A 172 0.19 -6.01 -6.62
N THR A 173 1.20 -6.81 -6.40
CA THR A 173 1.35 -8.18 -6.92
C THR A 173 1.29 -9.24 -5.85
N LEU A 174 1.52 -8.86 -4.59
CA LEU A 174 1.66 -9.79 -3.48
C LEU A 174 0.38 -9.91 -2.64
N CYS A 175 0.21 -11.07 -2.03
CA CYS A 175 -0.74 -11.35 -0.97
C CYS A 175 -0.09 -12.30 0.03
N GLU A 176 0.25 -11.81 1.23
CA GLU A 176 0.87 -12.56 2.33
C GLU A 176 2.20 -13.25 1.94
N GLN A 177 3.04 -12.56 1.16
CA GLN A 177 4.26 -13.13 0.60
C GLN A 177 5.54 -12.50 1.18
N ASN A 178 6.68 -13.16 0.92
CA ASN A 178 8.00 -12.77 1.37
C ASN A 178 8.71 -11.87 0.34
N SER A 179 9.92 -11.45 0.62
CA SER A 179 10.70 -10.51 -0.20
C SER A 179 11.28 -11.12 -1.48
N ASP A 180 11.42 -12.44 -1.57
CA ASP A 180 11.77 -13.15 -2.81
C ASP A 180 10.67 -13.05 -3.86
N ASP A 181 9.41 -13.13 -3.44
CA ASP A 181 8.25 -12.86 -4.29
C ASP A 181 8.23 -11.41 -4.79
N LEU A 182 8.55 -10.45 -3.90
CA LEU A 182 8.71 -9.06 -4.31
C LEU A 182 9.84 -8.90 -5.33
N GLU A 183 11.02 -9.49 -5.08
CA GLU A 183 12.18 -9.41 -5.98
C GLU A 183 11.82 -9.92 -7.38
N ALA A 184 11.12 -11.07 -7.47
CA ALA A 184 10.69 -11.65 -8.75
C ALA A 184 9.70 -10.75 -9.49
N THR A 185 8.68 -10.23 -8.79
CA THR A 185 7.66 -9.37 -9.41
C THR A 185 8.19 -7.97 -9.72
N ALA A 186 9.08 -7.42 -8.89
CA ALA A 186 9.75 -6.14 -9.14
C ALA A 186 10.67 -6.21 -10.36
N LYS A 187 11.38 -7.33 -10.56
CA LYS A 187 12.18 -7.56 -11.76
C LYS A 187 11.30 -7.58 -13.03
N ALA A 188 10.19 -8.29 -13.00
CA ALA A 188 9.25 -8.31 -14.12
C ALA A 188 8.64 -6.93 -14.39
N PHE A 189 8.38 -6.14 -13.34
CA PHE A 189 7.98 -4.74 -13.46
C PHE A 189 9.08 -3.92 -14.14
N GLU A 190 10.32 -4.02 -13.69
CA GLU A 190 11.45 -3.25 -14.20
C GLU A 190 11.71 -3.53 -15.67
N GLU A 191 11.68 -4.80 -16.09
CA GLU A 191 11.86 -5.21 -17.49
C GLU A 191 10.82 -4.56 -18.42
N ARG A 192 9.60 -4.35 -17.96
CA ARG A 192 8.48 -3.84 -18.77
C ARG A 192 8.30 -2.32 -18.64
N PHE A 193 8.41 -1.76 -17.45
CA PHE A 193 8.05 -0.39 -17.12
C PHE A 193 9.22 0.46 -16.61
N GLY A 194 10.38 -0.12 -16.33
CA GLY A 194 11.52 0.58 -15.74
C GLY A 194 11.97 1.81 -16.52
N LYS A 195 11.92 1.75 -17.86
CA LYS A 195 12.28 2.89 -18.74
C LYS A 195 11.48 4.18 -18.46
N TYR A 196 10.28 4.06 -17.90
CA TYR A 196 9.43 5.21 -17.61
C TYR A 196 9.76 5.86 -16.27
N LEU A 197 10.39 5.14 -15.34
CA LEU A 197 10.68 5.63 -14.00
C LEU A 197 11.59 6.86 -13.96
N HIS A 198 12.49 7.02 -14.95
CA HIS A 198 13.38 8.19 -15.05
C HIS A 198 12.64 9.54 -15.24
N GLN A 199 11.35 9.51 -15.52
CA GLN A 199 10.50 10.69 -15.70
C GLN A 199 9.52 10.90 -14.53
N LEU A 200 9.59 10.06 -13.51
CA LEU A 200 8.64 9.98 -12.40
C LEU A 200 9.32 10.28 -11.07
N HIS A 201 8.54 10.60 -10.07
CA HIS A 201 9.04 10.99 -8.74
C HIS A 201 8.91 9.88 -7.70
N TRP A 202 8.03 8.91 -7.93
CA TRP A 202 7.82 7.84 -6.97
C TRP A 202 7.38 6.52 -7.62
N LEU A 203 7.66 5.45 -6.87
CA LEU A 203 7.22 4.09 -7.18
C LEU A 203 6.63 3.45 -5.92
N ASN A 204 5.43 2.90 -6.02
CA ASN A 204 4.74 2.23 -4.93
C ASN A 204 4.64 0.73 -5.22
N PHE A 205 5.22 -0.09 -4.35
CA PHE A 205 5.23 -1.54 -4.46
C PHE A 205 3.93 -2.20 -3.96
N GLY A 206 2.96 -1.40 -3.47
CA GLY A 206 1.69 -1.90 -2.96
C GLY A 206 1.82 -2.64 -1.64
N GLY A 207 0.83 -3.49 -1.37
CA GLY A 207 0.73 -4.28 -0.15
C GLY A 207 1.09 -5.76 -0.34
N GLY A 208 0.67 -6.57 0.63
CA GLY A 208 0.91 -8.01 0.63
C GLY A 208 2.27 -8.45 1.19
N HIS A 209 3.08 -7.51 1.64
CA HIS A 209 4.40 -7.75 2.24
C HIS A 209 4.26 -8.18 3.71
N HIS A 210 4.63 -9.40 4.03
CA HIS A 210 4.58 -9.93 5.40
C HIS A 210 5.85 -9.61 6.22
N ILE A 211 6.29 -8.37 6.19
CA ILE A 211 7.57 -7.85 6.75
C ILE A 211 7.79 -8.25 8.21
N THR A 212 6.73 -8.42 8.99
CA THR A 212 6.81 -8.71 10.42
C THR A 212 6.81 -10.20 10.74
N ARG A 213 6.65 -11.07 9.76
CA ARG A 213 6.82 -12.51 9.94
C ARG A 213 8.26 -12.85 10.35
N PRO A 214 8.45 -13.85 11.24
CA PRO A 214 9.80 -14.22 11.71
C PRO A 214 10.77 -14.66 10.60
N ASP A 215 10.25 -15.28 9.54
CA ASP A 215 11.00 -15.83 8.40
C ASP A 215 11.13 -14.85 7.22
N TYR A 216 10.68 -13.60 7.37
CA TYR A 216 10.77 -12.59 6.31
C TYR A 216 12.22 -12.11 6.13
N ASP A 217 12.72 -12.13 4.90
CA ASP A 217 14.07 -11.69 4.55
C ASP A 217 14.12 -10.16 4.38
N ILE A 218 14.37 -9.44 5.50
CA ILE A 218 14.53 -8.00 5.53
C ILE A 218 15.71 -7.49 4.70
N PRO A 219 16.92 -8.10 4.76
CA PRO A 219 18.03 -7.70 3.89
C PRO A 219 17.68 -7.67 2.41
N ARG A 220 16.95 -8.66 1.92
CA ARG A 220 16.49 -8.72 0.53
C ARG A 220 15.51 -7.58 0.21
N LEU A 221 14.54 -7.35 1.08
CA LEU A 221 13.61 -6.22 0.91
C LEU A 221 14.37 -4.89 0.77
N ILE A 222 15.34 -4.65 1.64
CA ILE A 222 16.17 -3.45 1.62
C ILE A 222 16.93 -3.36 0.30
N SER A 223 17.55 -4.46 -0.17
CA SER A 223 18.28 -4.48 -1.45
C SER A 223 17.37 -4.14 -2.63
N VAL A 224 16.12 -4.65 -2.65
CA VAL A 224 15.16 -4.32 -3.72
C VAL A 224 14.77 -2.84 -3.66
N ILE A 225 14.50 -2.30 -2.47
CA ILE A 225 14.15 -0.87 -2.33
C ILE A 225 15.31 0.02 -2.78
N GLU A 226 16.53 -0.26 -2.32
CA GLU A 226 17.73 0.52 -2.67
C GLU A 226 18.03 0.46 -4.15
N HIS A 227 17.86 -0.72 -4.80
CA HIS A 227 18.05 -0.87 -6.24
C HIS A 227 17.17 0.14 -7.03
N PHE A 228 15.88 0.21 -6.75
CA PHE A 228 14.98 1.11 -7.46
C PHE A 228 15.22 2.58 -7.09
N ARG A 229 15.41 2.88 -5.80
CA ARG A 229 15.71 4.23 -5.33
C ARG A 229 16.96 4.79 -6.02
N ASP A 230 18.06 4.06 -5.98
CA ASP A 230 19.37 4.54 -6.42
C ASP A 230 19.48 4.57 -7.96
N ARG A 231 18.80 3.63 -8.65
CA ARG A 231 18.83 3.56 -10.10
C ARG A 231 17.96 4.62 -10.78
N TYR A 232 16.81 4.93 -10.20
CA TYR A 232 15.79 5.76 -10.83
C TYR A 232 15.55 7.10 -10.13
N ASP A 233 16.17 7.33 -8.99
CA ASP A 233 15.99 8.53 -8.15
C ASP A 233 14.50 8.77 -7.81
N VAL A 234 13.82 7.73 -7.37
CA VAL A 234 12.39 7.75 -7.03
C VAL A 234 12.15 7.47 -5.54
N GLN A 235 11.15 8.13 -4.95
CA GLN A 235 10.67 7.78 -3.64
C GLN A 235 9.93 6.44 -3.69
N ILE A 236 10.36 5.48 -2.87
CA ILE A 236 9.69 4.18 -2.76
C ILE A 236 8.62 4.21 -1.67
N TYR A 237 7.45 3.61 -1.98
CA TYR A 237 6.35 3.38 -1.04
C TYR A 237 6.04 1.90 -0.90
N LEU A 238 5.60 1.50 0.31
CA LEU A 238 5.05 0.19 0.63
C LEU A 238 3.71 0.36 1.36
N GLU A 239 2.77 -0.55 1.13
CA GLU A 239 1.41 -0.51 1.72
C GLU A 239 1.08 -1.80 2.50
N PRO A 240 1.88 -2.24 3.49
CA PRO A 240 1.52 -3.39 4.30
C PRO A 240 0.25 -3.10 5.09
N GLY A 241 -0.61 -4.10 5.18
CA GLY A 241 -1.81 -4.06 6.03
C GLY A 241 -1.65 -5.00 7.21
N GLU A 242 -1.86 -6.29 7.01
CA GLU A 242 -1.79 -7.33 8.03
C GLU A 242 -0.46 -7.33 8.79
N ALA A 243 0.66 -7.14 8.10
CA ALA A 243 1.98 -7.10 8.72
C ALA A 243 2.09 -6.08 9.85
N THR A 244 1.31 -5.00 9.83
CA THR A 244 1.33 -3.99 10.89
C THR A 244 0.80 -4.53 12.22
N VAL A 245 -0.17 -5.44 12.17
CA VAL A 245 -0.89 -5.99 13.34
C VAL A 245 -0.71 -7.49 13.50
N TYR A 246 0.23 -8.08 12.77
CA TYR A 246 0.47 -9.52 12.79
C TYR A 246 0.68 -10.03 14.22
N HIS A 247 -0.13 -11.02 14.63
CA HIS A 247 -0.17 -11.56 16.00
C HIS A 247 -0.35 -10.52 17.14
N ALA A 248 -0.84 -9.32 16.84
CA ALA A 248 -1.08 -8.28 17.85
C ALA A 248 -2.55 -8.17 18.27
N GLY A 249 -3.48 -8.84 17.59
CA GLY A 249 -4.91 -8.80 17.86
C GLY A 249 -5.49 -10.14 18.26
N PHE A 250 -6.60 -10.08 19.05
CA PHE A 250 -7.36 -11.24 19.52
C PHE A 250 -8.86 -10.93 19.44
N LEU A 251 -9.65 -11.91 19.05
CA LEU A 251 -11.09 -11.92 19.28
C LEU A 251 -11.37 -12.64 20.63
N VAL A 252 -11.98 -11.93 21.56
CA VAL A 252 -12.41 -12.48 22.86
C VAL A 252 -13.90 -12.75 22.81
N SER A 253 -14.30 -13.99 23.10
CA SER A 253 -15.69 -14.44 23.08
C SER A 253 -15.99 -15.30 24.30
N SER A 254 -17.25 -15.31 24.70
CA SER A 254 -17.77 -16.25 25.71
C SER A 254 -18.31 -17.52 25.05
N VAL A 255 -18.16 -18.64 25.72
CA VAL A 255 -18.77 -19.94 25.37
C VAL A 255 -19.93 -20.21 26.32
#